data_0d47b23f76ebffb36df58c01f0ba39ff
#
_entry.id   0d47b23f76ebffb36df58c01f0ba39ff
#
_cell.length_a   1.000
_cell.length_b   1.000
_cell.length_c   1.000
_cell.angle_alpha   90.00
_cell.angle_beta   90.00
_cell.angle_gamma   90.00
#
_symmetry.space_group_name_H-M   'P 1'
#
loop_
_entity.id
_entity.type
_entity.pdbx_description
1 polymer ?
#
loop_
_entity_poly.entity_id
_entity_poly.type
_entity_poly.pdbx_seq_one_letter_code
_entity_poly.pdbx_strand_id
1 'polypeptide(L)'
;HDLLARAQMLQLLVMLGRGLDDDGVNYAPSEHCNEKTAAILEYLNTHLTEDVSIDALADTFYLSKYYMMRMFREETGFTIHGYLTDKRLRVARDLIAQGMRTTDACFQCGYHDYSAFSRAYKKRFQVSPRADLTKGAK
;
A
#
# COMPACT_ATOMS: atom_id res chain seq x y z
N HIS A 1 -3.90 18.42 13.92
CA HIS A 1 -3.14 19.12 12.86
C HIS A 1 -2.09 18.25 12.23
N ASP A 2 -1.36 17.45 13.02
CA ASP A 2 -0.37 16.52 12.49
C ASP A 2 -1.02 15.48 11.58
N LEU A 3 -2.22 15.05 11.92
CA LEU A 3 -2.93 14.06 11.12
C LEU A 3 -3.28 14.63 9.74
N LEU A 4 -3.73 15.88 9.69
CA LEU A 4 -4.05 16.52 8.43
C LEU A 4 -2.81 16.76 7.59
N ALA A 5 -1.72 17.22 8.20
CA ALA A 5 -0.46 17.43 7.50
C ALA A 5 0.09 16.12 6.94
N ARG A 6 -0.01 15.05 7.70
CA ARG A 6 0.44 13.73 7.24
C ARG A 6 -0.43 13.18 6.13
N ALA A 7 -1.74 13.40 6.22
CA ALA A 7 -2.65 13.01 5.16
C ALA A 7 -2.33 13.77 3.86
N GLN A 8 -1.99 15.04 3.98
CA GLN A 8 -1.58 15.85 2.83
C GLN A 8 -0.25 15.37 2.24
N MET A 9 0.70 14.98 3.09
CA MET A 9 1.96 14.40 2.61
C MET A 9 1.73 13.09 1.87
N LEU A 10 0.86 12.24 2.39
CA LEU A 10 0.50 11.00 1.72
C LEU A 10 -0.15 11.29 0.37
N GLN A 11 -0.99 12.30 0.32
CA GLN A 11 -1.64 12.73 -0.92
C GLN A 11 -0.61 13.19 -1.95
N LEU A 12 0.39 13.94 -1.53
CA LEU A 12 1.47 14.40 -2.41
C LEU A 12 2.29 13.22 -2.93
N LEU A 13 2.62 12.28 -2.06
CA LEU A 13 3.34 11.07 -2.47
C LEU A 13 2.55 10.26 -3.48
N VAL A 14 1.25 10.14 -3.26
CA VAL A 14 0.36 9.44 -4.19
C VAL A 14 0.31 10.16 -5.54
N MET A 15 0.23 11.49 -5.53
CA MET A 15 0.22 12.27 -6.76
C MET A 15 1.51 12.17 -7.55
N LEU A 16 2.64 12.13 -6.86
CA LEU A 16 3.94 11.91 -7.51
C LEU A 16 4.02 10.52 -8.14
N GLY A 17 3.44 9.53 -7.47
CA GLY A 17 3.36 8.17 -8.01
C GLY A 17 2.47 8.07 -9.23
N ARG A 18 1.46 8.92 -9.33
CA ARG A 18 0.52 8.93 -10.46
C ARG A 18 1.17 9.24 -11.79
N GLY A 19 2.19 10.06 -11.77
CA GLY A 19 2.90 10.42 -13.00
C GLY A 19 3.62 9.24 -13.62
N LEU A 20 3.80 8.17 -12.85
CA LEU A 20 4.56 7.01 -13.26
C LEU A 20 3.70 5.79 -13.54
N ASP A 21 2.44 5.82 -13.13
CA ASP A 21 1.60 4.63 -13.15
C ASP A 21 0.14 4.99 -13.38
N ASP A 22 -0.30 4.83 -14.60
CA ASP A 22 -1.66 5.15 -15.00
C ASP A 22 -2.72 4.24 -14.42
N ASP A 23 -2.33 3.05 -14.01
CA ASP A 23 -3.27 2.10 -13.41
C ASP A 23 -3.48 2.37 -11.95
N GLY A 24 -3.17 3.55 -11.55
CA GLY A 24 -3.05 3.95 -10.19
C GLY A 24 -4.25 3.72 -9.34
N VAL A 25 -4.14 2.68 -8.60
CA VAL A 25 -4.88 2.50 -7.39
C VAL A 25 -4.34 3.53 -6.40
N ASN A 26 -4.26 4.76 -6.85
CA ASN A 26 -3.74 5.84 -6.03
C ASN A 26 -4.91 6.55 -5.39
N TYR A 27 -5.31 6.04 -4.26
CA TYR A 27 -6.30 6.75 -3.51
C TYR A 27 -5.63 7.91 -2.77
N ALA A 28 -5.99 9.10 -3.16
CA ALA A 28 -5.71 10.28 -2.37
C ALA A 28 -6.93 10.52 -1.49
N PRO A 29 -6.77 10.72 -0.18
CA PRO A 29 -7.91 11.03 0.66
C PRO A 29 -8.65 12.25 0.11
N SER A 30 -9.91 12.07 -0.23
CA SER A 30 -10.73 13.19 -0.69
C SER A 30 -11.05 14.12 0.49
N GLU A 31 -11.53 15.29 0.18
CA GLU A 31 -11.95 16.23 1.21
C GLU A 31 -13.04 15.65 2.11
N HIS A 32 -13.70 14.61 1.66
CA HIS A 32 -14.75 13.95 2.41
C HIS A 32 -14.26 12.76 3.22
N CYS A 33 -12.94 12.53 3.24
CA CYS A 33 -12.39 11.42 4.00
C CYS A 33 -12.55 11.68 5.49
N ASN A 34 -13.21 10.75 6.18
CA ASN A 34 -13.38 10.82 7.61
C ASN A 34 -12.01 10.80 8.31
N GLU A 35 -11.89 11.53 9.42
CA GLU A 35 -10.66 11.55 10.21
C GLU A 35 -10.21 10.15 10.61
N LYS A 36 -11.15 9.26 10.91
CA LYS A 36 -10.85 7.87 11.26
C LYS A 36 -10.24 7.12 10.09
N THR A 37 -10.77 7.32 8.89
CA THR A 37 -10.20 6.70 7.68
C THR A 37 -8.81 7.24 7.41
N ALA A 38 -8.59 8.53 7.56
CA ALA A 38 -7.27 9.14 7.41
C ALA A 38 -6.27 8.56 8.40
N ALA A 39 -6.71 8.34 9.65
CA ALA A 39 -5.86 7.76 10.68
C ALA A 39 -5.50 6.31 10.36
N ILE A 40 -6.45 5.55 9.83
CA ILE A 40 -6.21 4.17 9.41
C ILE A 40 -5.22 4.14 8.26
N LEU A 41 -5.39 5.00 7.26
CA LEU A 41 -4.46 5.11 6.14
C LEU A 41 -3.04 5.41 6.61
N GLU A 42 -2.90 6.36 7.54
CA GLU A 42 -1.61 6.70 8.11
C GLU A 42 -1.00 5.49 8.83
N TYR A 43 -1.79 4.81 9.63
CA TYR A 43 -1.33 3.62 10.35
C TYR A 43 -0.83 2.55 9.36
N LEU A 44 -1.61 2.27 8.31
CA LEU A 44 -1.22 1.28 7.31
C LEU A 44 0.08 1.66 6.61
N ASN A 45 0.27 2.93 6.30
CA ASN A 45 1.48 3.38 5.63
C ASN A 45 2.71 3.35 6.54
N THR A 46 2.55 3.55 7.84
CA THR A 46 3.67 3.48 8.78
C THR A 46 4.00 2.05 9.20
N HIS A 47 3.04 1.13 9.07
CA HIS A 47 3.22 -0.28 9.45
C HIS A 47 3.15 -1.20 8.23
N LEU A 48 3.57 -0.68 7.08
CA LEU A 48 3.40 -1.35 5.79
C LEU A 48 4.10 -2.70 5.73
N THR A 49 5.27 -2.81 6.33
CA THR A 49 6.10 -4.02 6.30
C THR A 49 5.80 -4.98 7.44
N GLU A 50 4.89 -4.60 8.32
CA GLU A 50 4.52 -5.42 9.48
C GLU A 50 3.25 -6.21 9.19
N ASP A 51 3.03 -7.25 9.97
CA ASP A 51 1.78 -8.00 9.89
C ASP A 51 0.66 -7.17 10.51
N VAL A 52 -0.31 -6.81 9.69
CA VAL A 52 -1.45 -6.01 10.15
C VAL A 52 -2.67 -6.91 10.25
N SER A 53 -3.16 -7.08 11.48
CA SER A 53 -4.38 -7.81 11.76
C SER A 53 -5.57 -6.86 11.71
N ILE A 54 -6.64 -7.25 11.01
CA ILE A 54 -7.87 -6.47 10.96
C ILE A 54 -8.48 -6.31 12.35
N ASP A 55 -8.45 -7.38 13.14
CA ASP A 55 -8.98 -7.33 14.50
C ASP A 55 -8.19 -6.38 15.40
N ALA A 56 -6.86 -6.44 15.33
CA ALA A 56 -5.99 -5.55 16.10
C ALA A 56 -6.18 -4.10 15.66
N LEU A 57 -6.35 -3.87 14.36
CA LEU A 57 -6.57 -2.55 13.82
C LEU A 57 -7.88 -1.95 14.32
N ALA A 58 -8.94 -2.75 14.31
CA ALA A 58 -10.25 -2.34 14.83
C ALA A 58 -10.17 -1.97 16.31
N ASP A 59 -9.45 -2.78 17.10
CA ASP A 59 -9.24 -2.51 18.52
C ASP A 59 -8.46 -1.21 18.74
N THR A 60 -7.44 -0.98 17.93
CA THR A 60 -6.62 0.22 18.03
C THR A 60 -7.44 1.49 17.81
N PHE A 61 -8.40 1.46 16.91
CA PHE A 61 -9.21 2.62 16.58
C PHE A 61 -10.59 2.60 17.27
N TYR A 62 -10.83 1.65 18.16
CA TYR A 62 -12.08 1.53 18.91
C TYR A 62 -13.30 1.44 18.00
N LEU A 63 -13.17 0.68 16.91
CA LEU A 63 -14.24 0.48 15.93
C LEU A 63 -14.60 -0.99 15.86
N SER A 64 -15.86 -1.27 15.48
CA SER A 64 -16.19 -2.64 15.13
C SER A 64 -15.51 -2.99 13.81
N LYS A 65 -15.07 -4.23 13.68
CA LYS A 65 -14.40 -4.75 12.50
C LYS A 65 -15.21 -4.48 11.23
N TYR A 66 -16.49 -4.80 11.26
CA TYR A 66 -17.35 -4.66 10.08
C TYR A 66 -17.58 -3.20 9.71
N TYR A 67 -17.78 -2.35 10.71
CA TYR A 67 -17.94 -0.92 10.48
C TYR A 67 -16.68 -0.32 9.85
N MET A 68 -15.51 -0.67 10.40
CA MET A 68 -14.24 -0.19 9.92
C MET A 68 -13.99 -0.61 8.47
N MET A 69 -14.20 -1.87 8.16
CA MET A 69 -13.99 -2.39 6.81
C MET A 69 -14.91 -1.73 5.80
N ARG A 70 -16.18 -1.56 6.16
CA ARG A 70 -17.16 -0.91 5.29
C ARG A 70 -16.84 0.56 5.07
N MET A 71 -16.54 1.28 6.15
CA MET A 71 -16.18 2.69 6.08
C MET A 71 -14.96 2.91 5.21
N PHE A 72 -13.93 2.12 5.41
CA PHE A 72 -12.70 2.23 4.64
C PHE A 72 -12.98 2.00 3.14
N ARG A 73 -13.75 0.97 2.82
CA ARG A 73 -14.09 0.67 1.44
C ARG A 73 -14.96 1.75 0.79
N GLU A 74 -15.94 2.26 1.52
CA GLU A 74 -16.82 3.32 1.00
C GLU A 74 -16.06 4.61 0.73
N GLU A 75 -15.12 4.96 1.59
CA GLU A 75 -14.40 6.22 1.46
C GLU A 75 -13.18 6.12 0.55
N THR A 76 -12.50 4.98 0.50
CA THR A 76 -11.28 4.82 -0.30
C THR A 76 -11.50 4.08 -1.60
N GLY A 77 -12.55 3.29 -1.69
CA GLY A 77 -12.79 2.40 -2.82
C GLY A 77 -12.02 1.08 -2.73
N PHE A 78 -11.22 0.88 -1.69
CA PHE A 78 -10.39 -0.32 -1.53
C PHE A 78 -10.71 -1.03 -0.22
N THR A 79 -10.52 -2.36 -0.22
CA THR A 79 -10.45 -3.07 1.05
C THR A 79 -9.12 -2.71 1.74
N ILE A 80 -9.10 -2.84 3.06
CA ILE A 80 -7.87 -2.59 3.83
C ILE A 80 -6.74 -3.51 3.34
N HIS A 81 -7.05 -4.78 3.16
CA HIS A 81 -6.08 -5.76 2.68
C HIS A 81 -5.59 -5.42 1.27
N GLY A 82 -6.51 -5.06 0.39
CA GLY A 82 -6.17 -4.68 -1.00
C GLY A 82 -5.27 -3.46 -1.06
N TYR A 83 -5.57 -2.46 -0.24
CA TYR A 83 -4.73 -1.26 -0.15
C TYR A 83 -3.31 -1.60 0.32
N LEU A 84 -3.23 -2.41 1.38
CA LEU A 84 -1.95 -2.81 1.95
C LEU A 84 -1.10 -3.59 0.95
N THR A 85 -1.74 -4.55 0.26
CA THR A 85 -1.08 -5.35 -0.77
C THR A 85 -0.54 -4.49 -1.91
N ASP A 86 -1.36 -3.57 -2.40
CA ASP A 86 -0.95 -2.69 -3.49
C ASP A 86 0.24 -1.81 -3.08
N LYS A 87 0.21 -1.27 -1.89
CA LYS A 87 1.31 -0.44 -1.39
C LYS A 87 2.60 -1.23 -1.21
N ARG A 88 2.49 -2.44 -0.69
CA ARG A 88 3.66 -3.32 -0.55
C ARG A 88 4.30 -3.62 -1.90
N LEU A 89 3.50 -3.90 -2.90
CA LEU A 89 4.01 -4.19 -4.25
C LEU A 89 4.68 -2.97 -4.86
N ARG A 90 4.17 -1.78 -4.61
CA ARG A 90 4.80 -0.54 -5.09
C ARG A 90 6.16 -0.30 -4.43
N VAL A 91 6.24 -0.54 -3.13
CA VAL A 91 7.52 -0.44 -2.41
C VAL A 91 8.52 -1.42 -3.01
N ALA A 92 8.09 -2.65 -3.24
CA ALA A 92 8.96 -3.67 -3.85
C ALA A 92 9.43 -3.25 -5.24
N ARG A 93 8.53 -2.70 -6.05
CA ARG A 93 8.88 -2.24 -7.39
C ARG A 93 9.94 -1.14 -7.36
N ASP A 94 9.78 -0.20 -6.42
CA ASP A 94 10.77 0.87 -6.25
C ASP A 94 12.13 0.33 -5.84
N LEU A 95 12.14 -0.65 -4.91
CA LEU A 95 13.38 -1.29 -4.47
C LEU A 95 14.06 -2.05 -5.60
N ILE A 96 13.28 -2.74 -6.42
CA ILE A 96 13.80 -3.46 -7.58
C ILE A 96 14.36 -2.49 -8.61
N ALA A 97 13.70 -1.36 -8.81
CA ALA A 97 14.18 -0.31 -9.73
C ALA A 97 15.52 0.27 -9.26
N GLN A 98 15.78 0.24 -7.97
CA GLN A 98 17.06 0.68 -7.38
C GLN A 98 18.14 -0.39 -7.47
N GLY A 99 17.82 -1.56 -7.99
CA GLY A 99 18.77 -2.65 -8.15
C GLY A 99 18.75 -3.71 -7.07
N MET A 100 17.78 -3.66 -6.16
CA MET A 100 17.66 -4.67 -5.11
C MET A 100 17.21 -6.00 -5.70
N ARG A 101 17.76 -7.11 -5.17
CA ARG A 101 17.33 -8.45 -5.59
C ARG A 101 15.86 -8.65 -5.28
N THR A 102 15.17 -9.39 -6.14
CA THR A 102 13.73 -9.61 -6.01
C THR A 102 13.34 -10.29 -4.71
N THR A 103 14.15 -11.23 -4.24
CA THR A 103 13.90 -11.89 -2.95
C THR A 103 14.01 -10.92 -1.78
N ASP A 104 15.01 -10.05 -1.82
CA ASP A 104 15.19 -9.03 -0.77
C ASP A 104 14.05 -8.03 -0.78
N ALA A 105 13.64 -7.58 -1.96
CA ALA A 105 12.51 -6.68 -2.12
C ALA A 105 11.22 -7.30 -1.58
N CYS A 106 11.01 -8.58 -1.83
CA CYS A 106 9.87 -9.32 -1.33
C CYS A 106 9.76 -9.24 0.19
N PHE A 107 10.85 -9.56 0.88
CA PHE A 107 10.83 -9.56 2.34
C PHE A 107 10.80 -8.15 2.92
N GLN A 108 11.48 -7.21 2.30
CA GLN A 108 11.49 -5.83 2.79
C GLN A 108 10.15 -5.13 2.63
N CYS A 109 9.37 -5.49 1.62
CA CYS A 109 8.05 -4.88 1.45
C CYS A 109 6.97 -5.50 2.34
N GLY A 110 7.30 -6.58 3.06
CA GLY A 110 6.40 -7.18 4.03
C GLY A 110 5.82 -8.52 3.65
N TYR A 111 6.19 -9.08 2.52
CA TYR A 111 5.79 -10.44 2.15
C TYR A 111 6.71 -11.46 2.82
N HIS A 112 6.15 -12.60 3.17
CA HIS A 112 6.88 -13.69 3.79
C HIS A 112 7.07 -14.90 2.87
N ASP A 113 6.40 -14.90 1.72
CA ASP A 113 6.43 -15.99 0.75
C ASP A 113 6.69 -15.39 -0.64
N TYR A 114 7.83 -15.77 -1.22
CA TYR A 114 8.21 -15.27 -2.54
C TYR A 114 7.22 -15.70 -3.63
N SER A 115 6.68 -16.91 -3.54
CA SER A 115 5.73 -17.39 -4.55
C SER A 115 4.47 -16.55 -4.57
N ALA A 116 3.93 -16.23 -3.40
CA ALA A 116 2.76 -15.35 -3.28
C ALA A 116 3.08 -13.93 -3.78
N PHE A 117 4.24 -13.42 -3.41
CA PHE A 117 4.72 -12.12 -3.85
C PHE A 117 4.83 -12.06 -5.37
N SER A 118 5.47 -13.05 -5.97
CA SER A 118 5.68 -13.08 -7.43
C SER A 118 4.35 -13.11 -8.19
N ARG A 119 3.41 -13.91 -7.72
CA ARG A 119 2.08 -13.97 -8.35
C ARG A 119 1.35 -12.63 -8.24
N ALA A 120 1.36 -12.04 -7.06
CA ALA A 120 0.72 -10.74 -6.84
C ALA A 120 1.36 -9.64 -7.66
N TYR A 121 2.68 -9.64 -7.73
CA TYR A 121 3.46 -8.68 -8.51
C TYR A 121 3.10 -8.76 -9.99
N LYS A 122 3.12 -9.97 -10.53
CA LYS A 122 2.79 -10.19 -11.95
C LYS A 122 1.35 -9.79 -12.26
N LYS A 123 0.43 -10.09 -11.35
CA LYS A 123 -0.97 -9.70 -11.52
C LYS A 123 -1.14 -8.19 -11.52
N ARG A 124 -0.40 -7.49 -10.66
CA ARG A 124 -0.52 -6.03 -10.52
C ARG A 124 0.18 -5.27 -11.64
N PHE A 125 1.39 -5.67 -11.99
CA PHE A 125 2.24 -4.93 -12.93
C PHE A 125 2.38 -5.58 -14.29
N GLN A 126 1.79 -6.75 -14.50
CA GLN A 126 1.81 -7.50 -15.75
C GLN A 126 3.20 -7.99 -16.17
N VAL A 127 4.17 -7.91 -15.28
CA VAL A 127 5.53 -8.43 -15.48
C VAL A 127 5.99 -9.10 -14.19
N SER A 128 6.91 -10.07 -14.32
CA SER A 128 7.48 -10.71 -13.14
C SER A 128 8.47 -9.77 -12.46
N PRO A 129 8.73 -9.96 -11.15
CA PRO A 129 9.73 -9.15 -10.46
C PRO A 129 11.11 -9.24 -11.11
N ARG A 130 11.48 -10.43 -11.58
CA ARG A 130 12.78 -10.64 -12.23
C ARG A 130 12.90 -9.89 -13.54
N ALA A 131 11.81 -9.82 -14.31
CA ALA A 131 11.79 -9.07 -15.56
C ALA A 131 11.98 -7.59 -15.30
N ASP A 132 11.36 -7.05 -14.25
CA ASP A 132 11.54 -5.66 -13.87
C ASP A 132 12.97 -5.37 -13.41
N LEU A 133 13.58 -6.29 -12.68
CA LEU A 133 14.97 -6.14 -12.26
C LEU A 133 15.90 -6.05 -13.47
N THR A 134 15.67 -6.88 -14.47
CA THR A 134 16.47 -6.86 -15.70
C THR A 134 16.33 -5.52 -16.42
N LYS A 135 15.13 -4.96 -16.47
CA LYS A 135 14.89 -3.65 -17.04
C LYS A 135 15.59 -2.54 -16.27
N GLY A 136 15.56 -2.62 -14.95
CA GLY A 136 16.18 -1.63 -14.07
C GLY A 136 17.71 -1.67 -14.11
N ALA A 137 18.28 -2.80 -14.47
CA ALA A 137 19.73 -2.98 -14.55
C ALA A 137 20.35 -2.33 -15.79
N LYS A 138 19.52 -1.86 -16.71
CA LYS A 138 19.98 -1.11 -17.88
C LYS A 138 19.95 0.38 -17.58
#